data_7e86307ff4e528a437f3476c9151b70c
#
_entry.id   7e86307ff4e528a437f3476c9151b70c
#
_cell.length_a   1.000
_cell.length_b   1.000
_cell.length_c   1.000
_cell.angle_alpha   90.00
_cell.angle_beta   90.00
_cell.angle_gamma   90.00
#
_symmetry.space_group_name_H-M   'P 1'
#
loop_
_entity.id
_entity.type
_entity.pdbx_description
1 polymer ?
#
loop_
_entity_poly.entity_id
_entity_poly.type
_entity_poly.pdbx_seq_one_letter_code
_entity_poly.pdbx_strand_id
1 'polypeptide(L)'
;GTTGADSLYNPTTGEELTGYQQYTGAGTVSLYHDGRYQLVDLVSTEQSAVLCEYDQPVRYYVPGAAVTEPDASTPEMAGRYLFHDLLTGEEKDLYDANTDDATLAIYAMDGTVRVFDQQTGVLLTDTTIDPVENQVRTHIYPEGNGWAWVEQDDNDNYDATAIHICGPDGIHKTLDPAKLNETYNYYSPLLSTEDGIYFYGCYNGPGSSWLYDVLDSDGDVVVSGLRTCAGYYANSVNGLPEGVFAAVKGFESGWMDLTGQWLYAESIFASSNDEMDNGFF
;
A
#
# COMPACT_ATOMS: atom_id res chain seq x y z
N GLY A 1 -4.98 -28.16 -15.27
CA GLY A 1 -3.91 -27.83 -14.39
C GLY A 1 -4.18 -28.42 -13.03
N THR A 2 -3.30 -29.29 -12.55
CA THR A 2 -3.34 -29.83 -11.19
C THR A 2 -3.00 -28.69 -10.25
N THR A 3 -3.97 -28.22 -9.51
CA THR A 3 -3.75 -27.45 -8.30
C THR A 3 -3.11 -28.41 -7.29
N GLY A 4 -1.79 -28.34 -7.15
CA GLY A 4 -1.12 -28.93 -6.01
C GLY A 4 -1.67 -28.21 -4.79
N ALA A 5 -2.29 -28.93 -3.85
CA ALA A 5 -2.60 -28.39 -2.57
C ALA A 5 -1.26 -28.10 -1.87
N ASP A 6 -0.85 -26.84 -1.84
CA ASP A 6 0.33 -26.43 -1.10
C ASP A 6 -0.02 -26.62 0.38
N SER A 7 0.69 -27.53 1.04
CA SER A 7 0.57 -27.73 2.49
C SER A 7 1.44 -26.70 3.19
N LEU A 8 0.84 -25.97 4.10
CA LEU A 8 1.54 -25.08 5.02
C LEU A 8 1.72 -25.81 6.36
N TYR A 9 2.88 -25.67 6.98
CA TYR A 9 3.13 -26.22 8.31
C TYR A 9 3.24 -25.08 9.32
N ASN A 10 2.50 -25.21 10.42
CA ASN A 10 2.69 -24.33 11.57
C ASN A 10 4.12 -24.54 12.13
N PRO A 11 4.99 -23.52 12.12
CA PRO A 11 6.38 -23.69 12.52
C PRO A 11 6.54 -24.00 14.03
N THR A 12 5.56 -23.67 14.86
CA THR A 12 5.57 -23.87 16.30
C THR A 12 5.08 -25.26 16.69
N THR A 13 3.99 -25.73 16.08
CA THR A 13 3.34 -27.00 16.44
C THR A 13 3.71 -28.15 15.53
N GLY A 14 4.23 -27.87 14.31
CA GLY A 14 4.47 -28.84 13.26
C GLY A 14 3.17 -29.38 12.62
N GLU A 15 2.02 -28.77 12.91
CA GLU A 15 0.73 -29.14 12.34
C GLU A 15 0.68 -28.82 10.85
N GLU A 16 0.20 -29.76 10.04
CA GLU A 16 -0.06 -29.55 8.62
C GLU A 16 -1.42 -28.87 8.42
N LEU A 17 -1.41 -27.70 7.76
CA LEU A 17 -2.58 -26.92 7.42
C LEU A 17 -2.88 -27.08 5.93
N THR A 18 -4.02 -27.67 5.60
CA THR A 18 -4.46 -27.88 4.23
C THR A 18 -5.41 -26.77 3.77
N GLY A 19 -5.49 -26.53 2.45
CA GLY A 19 -6.40 -25.53 1.89
C GLY A 19 -5.87 -24.08 2.00
N TYR A 20 -4.53 -23.91 2.13
CA TYR A 20 -3.90 -22.59 2.15
C TYR A 20 -4.32 -21.75 0.95
N GLN A 21 -4.72 -20.52 1.21
CA GLN A 21 -5.05 -19.52 0.21
C GLN A 21 -3.99 -18.41 0.18
N GLN A 22 -3.79 -17.73 1.31
CA GLN A 22 -2.84 -16.63 1.40
C GLN A 22 -2.46 -16.28 2.84
N TYR A 23 -1.34 -15.57 3.01
CA TYR A 23 -0.98 -14.88 4.23
C TYR A 23 -1.78 -13.58 4.36
N THR A 24 -2.33 -13.30 5.55
CA THR A 24 -3.28 -12.20 5.76
C THR A 24 -2.75 -11.09 6.68
N GLY A 25 -1.55 -11.26 7.24
CA GLY A 25 -0.93 -10.34 8.18
C GLY A 25 -0.94 -10.84 9.62
N ALA A 26 -0.19 -10.20 10.50
CA ALA A 26 -0.12 -10.47 11.95
C ALA A 26 0.04 -11.96 12.34
N GLY A 27 0.78 -12.74 11.53
CA GLY A 27 0.98 -14.17 11.80
C GLY A 27 -0.24 -15.05 11.51
N THR A 28 -1.17 -14.59 10.67
CA THR A 28 -2.38 -15.32 10.31
C THR A 28 -2.40 -15.72 8.84
N VAL A 29 -3.19 -16.74 8.52
CA VAL A 29 -3.43 -17.22 7.15
C VAL A 29 -4.90 -17.45 6.91
N SER A 30 -5.31 -17.29 5.65
CA SER A 30 -6.62 -17.72 5.17
C SER A 30 -6.53 -19.13 4.62
N LEU A 31 -7.38 -20.03 5.13
CA LEU A 31 -7.52 -21.41 4.67
C LEU A 31 -8.94 -21.62 4.12
N TYR A 32 -9.08 -22.42 3.07
CA TYR A 32 -10.38 -22.89 2.59
C TYR A 32 -10.63 -24.31 3.09
N HIS A 33 -11.63 -24.48 3.95
CA HIS A 33 -11.98 -25.74 4.54
C HIS A 33 -13.50 -25.90 4.63
N ASP A 34 -14.02 -27.08 4.23
CA ASP A 34 -15.45 -27.43 4.30
C ASP A 34 -16.43 -26.39 3.71
N GLY A 35 -15.99 -25.70 2.63
CA GLY A 35 -16.84 -24.72 1.93
C GLY A 35 -16.77 -23.31 2.52
N ARG A 36 -15.92 -23.05 3.51
CA ARG A 36 -15.73 -21.74 4.13
C ARG A 36 -14.26 -21.34 4.17
N TYR A 37 -14.03 -20.05 4.28
CA TYR A 37 -12.69 -19.47 4.50
C TYR A 37 -12.50 -19.26 6.00
N GLN A 38 -11.45 -19.89 6.54
CA GLN A 38 -11.07 -19.78 7.94
C GLN A 38 -9.85 -18.89 8.08
N LEU A 39 -9.92 -17.88 8.95
CA LEU A 39 -8.76 -17.14 9.40
C LEU A 39 -8.12 -17.90 10.55
N VAL A 40 -6.87 -18.31 10.38
CA VAL A 40 -6.15 -19.15 11.34
C VAL A 40 -4.91 -18.44 11.86
N ASP A 41 -4.76 -18.41 13.17
CA ASP A 41 -3.57 -17.89 13.85
C ASP A 41 -2.46 -18.97 13.89
N LEU A 42 -1.30 -18.65 13.31
CA LEU A 42 -0.10 -19.51 13.30
C LEU A 42 0.83 -19.27 14.49
N VAL A 43 0.62 -18.19 15.24
CA VAL A 43 1.51 -17.79 16.35
C VAL A 43 1.08 -18.46 17.65
N SER A 44 -0.14 -18.99 17.71
CA SER A 44 -0.64 -19.74 18.87
C SER A 44 0.26 -20.94 19.20
N THR A 45 0.62 -21.08 20.47
CA THR A 45 1.54 -22.12 20.96
C THR A 45 0.87 -23.46 21.22
N GLU A 46 -0.46 -23.53 21.23
CA GLU A 46 -1.17 -24.76 21.61
C GLU A 46 -1.73 -25.53 20.42
N GLN A 47 -2.41 -24.88 19.53
CA GLN A 47 -2.92 -25.38 18.24
C GLN A 47 -3.23 -24.17 17.37
N SER A 48 -3.17 -24.33 16.04
CA SER A 48 -3.64 -23.31 15.13
C SER A 48 -5.09 -22.97 15.40
N ALA A 49 -5.34 -21.78 15.95
CA ALA A 49 -6.68 -21.38 16.36
C ALA A 49 -7.42 -20.73 15.19
N VAL A 50 -8.62 -21.21 14.89
CA VAL A 50 -9.54 -20.52 13.98
C VAL A 50 -10.09 -19.30 14.71
N LEU A 51 -9.76 -18.10 14.21
CA LEU A 51 -10.20 -16.82 14.76
C LEU A 51 -11.62 -16.48 14.32
N CYS A 52 -11.92 -16.69 13.04
CA CYS A 52 -13.25 -16.48 12.45
C CYS A 52 -13.39 -17.24 11.13
N GLU A 53 -14.64 -17.33 10.64
CA GLU A 53 -14.99 -18.00 9.39
C GLU A 53 -15.87 -17.08 8.54
N TYR A 54 -15.60 -17.05 7.23
CA TYR A 54 -16.31 -16.25 6.25
C TYR A 54 -16.70 -17.08 5.03
N ASP A 55 -17.68 -16.59 4.28
CA ASP A 55 -18.06 -17.14 2.97
C ASP A 55 -17.13 -16.63 1.85
N GLN A 56 -16.22 -15.70 2.16
CA GLN A 56 -15.31 -15.05 1.25
C GLN A 56 -13.86 -15.13 1.75
N PRO A 57 -12.85 -15.11 0.84
CA PRO A 57 -11.44 -15.11 1.24
C PRO A 57 -11.10 -13.91 2.13
N VAL A 58 -10.35 -14.15 3.19
CA VAL A 58 -9.77 -13.06 3.98
C VAL A 58 -8.53 -12.55 3.28
N ARG A 59 -8.53 -11.28 2.91
CA ARG A 59 -7.43 -10.62 2.21
C ARG A 59 -6.40 -10.04 3.17
N TYR A 60 -6.88 -9.30 4.17
CA TYR A 60 -6.05 -8.66 5.18
C TYR A 60 -6.61 -8.91 6.57
N TYR A 61 -5.72 -8.97 7.54
CA TYR A 61 -6.06 -9.09 8.95
C TYR A 61 -5.13 -8.24 9.80
N VAL A 62 -5.73 -7.58 10.78
CA VAL A 62 -5.03 -7.00 11.94
C VAL A 62 -5.75 -7.45 13.21
N PRO A 63 -5.11 -7.50 14.39
CA PRO A 63 -5.80 -7.85 15.62
C PRO A 63 -7.06 -7.02 15.83
N GLY A 64 -8.22 -7.66 15.83
CA GLY A 64 -9.53 -7.02 15.98
C GLY A 64 -10.24 -6.60 14.70
N ALA A 65 -9.64 -6.75 13.51
CA ALA A 65 -10.31 -6.44 12.25
C ALA A 65 -9.86 -7.33 11.09
N ALA A 66 -10.76 -7.57 10.14
CA ALA A 66 -10.49 -8.34 8.93
C ALA A 66 -11.07 -7.66 7.71
N VAL A 67 -10.45 -7.90 6.54
CA VAL A 67 -10.95 -7.49 5.24
C VAL A 67 -11.12 -8.72 4.38
N THR A 68 -12.33 -8.94 3.88
CA THR A 68 -12.63 -10.04 2.94
C THR A 68 -12.72 -9.52 1.52
N GLU A 69 -12.28 -10.34 0.58
CA GLU A 69 -12.36 -10.08 -0.86
C GLU A 69 -13.58 -10.81 -1.44
N PRO A 70 -14.45 -10.15 -2.23
CA PRO A 70 -15.57 -10.82 -2.83
C PRO A 70 -15.10 -11.91 -3.81
N ASP A 71 -15.85 -12.98 -3.86
CA ASP A 71 -15.61 -14.05 -4.82
C ASP A 71 -15.75 -13.48 -6.25
N ALA A 72 -14.66 -13.56 -7.02
CA ALA A 72 -14.58 -13.09 -8.41
C ALA A 72 -15.61 -13.78 -9.34
N SER A 73 -16.29 -14.84 -8.86
CA SER A 73 -17.38 -15.52 -9.59
C SER A 73 -18.67 -14.73 -9.64
N THR A 74 -18.86 -13.69 -8.83
CA THR A 74 -20.02 -12.80 -8.84
C THR A 74 -19.69 -11.46 -9.51
N PRO A 75 -20.04 -11.26 -10.79
CA PRO A 75 -19.66 -10.04 -11.53
C PRO A 75 -20.16 -8.73 -10.88
N GLU A 76 -21.24 -8.78 -10.11
CA GLU A 76 -21.83 -7.62 -9.43
C GLU A 76 -21.04 -7.19 -8.19
N MET A 77 -20.19 -8.08 -7.67
CA MET A 77 -19.37 -7.87 -6.46
C MET A 77 -17.87 -7.77 -6.78
N ALA A 78 -17.49 -7.86 -8.07
CA ALA A 78 -16.09 -7.80 -8.48
C ALA A 78 -15.46 -6.47 -8.03
N GLY A 79 -14.44 -6.58 -7.17
CA GLY A 79 -13.67 -5.43 -6.70
C GLY A 79 -14.22 -4.73 -5.44
N ARG A 80 -15.21 -5.27 -4.76
CA ARG A 80 -15.68 -4.72 -3.48
C ARG A 80 -15.11 -5.53 -2.33
N TYR A 81 -14.34 -4.89 -1.47
CA TYR A 81 -13.90 -5.46 -0.21
C TYR A 81 -14.96 -5.21 0.88
N LEU A 82 -14.99 -6.09 1.89
CA LEU A 82 -15.83 -5.91 3.07
C LEU A 82 -14.94 -5.87 4.32
N PHE A 83 -15.06 -4.80 5.08
CA PHE A 83 -14.40 -4.64 6.38
C PHE A 83 -15.27 -5.24 7.48
N HIS A 84 -14.65 -5.97 8.38
CA HIS A 84 -15.27 -6.56 9.58
C HIS A 84 -14.51 -6.09 10.82
N ASP A 85 -15.14 -5.31 11.66
CA ASP A 85 -14.65 -5.02 13.00
C ASP A 85 -15.04 -6.18 13.93
N LEU A 86 -14.06 -6.97 14.35
CA LEU A 86 -14.28 -8.16 15.16
C LEU A 86 -14.60 -7.84 16.63
N LEU A 87 -14.35 -6.60 17.07
CA LEU A 87 -14.62 -6.17 18.44
C LEU A 87 -16.03 -5.63 18.59
N THR A 88 -16.52 -4.91 17.60
CA THR A 88 -17.84 -4.25 17.63
C THR A 88 -18.90 -5.02 16.83
N GLY A 89 -18.47 -5.84 15.87
CA GLY A 89 -19.33 -6.48 14.89
C GLY A 89 -19.80 -5.55 13.77
N GLU A 90 -19.19 -4.38 13.64
CA GLU A 90 -19.45 -3.45 12.52
C GLU A 90 -18.95 -4.05 11.22
N GLU A 91 -19.74 -3.88 10.14
CA GLU A 91 -19.34 -4.23 8.79
C GLU A 91 -19.46 -2.99 7.88
N LYS A 92 -18.51 -2.80 6.96
CA LYS A 92 -18.52 -1.71 5.98
C LYS A 92 -18.11 -2.21 4.61
N ASP A 93 -18.88 -1.82 3.60
CA ASP A 93 -18.46 -1.93 2.20
C ASP A 93 -17.28 -0.99 1.95
N LEU A 94 -16.23 -1.48 1.30
CA LEU A 94 -15.04 -0.71 1.00
C LEU A 94 -14.93 -0.39 -0.49
N TYR A 95 -14.42 0.79 -0.79
CA TYR A 95 -13.87 1.11 -2.10
C TYR A 95 -12.53 0.44 -2.30
N ASP A 96 -11.67 0.48 -1.27
CA ASP A 96 -10.34 -0.08 -1.34
C ASP A 96 -9.77 -0.43 0.04
N ALA A 97 -8.80 -1.32 0.04
CA ALA A 97 -7.98 -1.64 1.19
C ALA A 97 -6.57 -1.98 0.70
N ASN A 98 -5.55 -1.44 1.38
CA ASN A 98 -4.16 -1.66 1.01
C ASN A 98 -3.26 -1.72 2.24
N THR A 99 -2.10 -2.36 2.09
CA THR A 99 -1.12 -2.51 3.16
C THR A 99 0.26 -2.06 2.72
N ASP A 100 1.00 -1.52 3.67
CA ASP A 100 2.46 -1.49 3.64
C ASP A 100 3.03 -2.52 4.64
N ASP A 101 4.33 -2.46 4.94
CA ASP A 101 4.99 -3.40 5.86
C ASP A 101 4.53 -3.25 7.33
N ALA A 102 3.91 -2.15 7.70
CA ALA A 102 3.58 -1.80 9.08
C ALA A 102 2.09 -1.54 9.31
N THR A 103 1.35 -1.12 8.29
CA THR A 103 -0.02 -0.62 8.43
C THR A 103 -0.99 -1.22 7.42
N LEU A 104 -2.28 -1.22 7.78
CA LEU A 104 -3.42 -1.49 6.91
C LEU A 104 -4.26 -0.23 6.80
N ALA A 105 -4.47 0.27 5.59
CA ALA A 105 -5.42 1.34 5.31
C ALA A 105 -6.69 0.80 4.66
N ILE A 106 -7.85 1.30 5.09
CA ILE A 106 -9.14 1.01 4.46
C ILE A 106 -9.84 2.32 4.08
N TYR A 107 -10.57 2.29 2.97
CA TYR A 107 -11.46 3.36 2.54
C TYR A 107 -12.86 2.81 2.28
N ALA A 108 -13.82 3.22 3.10
CA ALA A 108 -15.19 2.75 3.04
C ALA A 108 -16.08 3.61 2.12
N MET A 109 -17.14 3.00 1.60
CA MET A 109 -18.10 3.66 0.71
C MET A 109 -18.88 4.80 1.38
N ASP A 110 -18.90 4.85 2.71
CA ASP A 110 -19.48 5.95 3.49
C ASP A 110 -18.51 7.12 3.72
N GLY A 111 -17.31 7.05 3.13
CA GLY A 111 -16.26 8.05 3.27
C GLY A 111 -15.34 7.83 4.46
N THR A 112 -15.55 6.80 5.26
CA THR A 112 -14.65 6.49 6.39
C THR A 112 -13.30 6.00 5.88
N VAL A 113 -12.21 6.60 6.38
CA VAL A 113 -10.84 6.14 6.15
C VAL A 113 -10.22 5.79 7.49
N ARG A 114 -9.70 4.58 7.61
CA ARG A 114 -9.01 4.11 8.82
C ARG A 114 -7.64 3.52 8.46
N VAL A 115 -6.66 3.79 9.32
CA VAL A 115 -5.33 3.18 9.26
C VAL A 115 -5.07 2.46 10.58
N PHE A 116 -4.66 1.20 10.47
CA PHE A 116 -4.38 0.33 11.61
C PHE A 116 -2.92 -0.08 11.61
N ASP A 117 -2.32 -0.17 12.78
CA ASP A 117 -1.06 -0.87 12.96
C ASP A 117 -1.26 -2.38 12.73
N GLN A 118 -0.48 -2.98 11.84
CA GLN A 118 -0.66 -4.39 11.45
C GLN A 118 -0.40 -5.39 12.57
N GLN A 119 0.51 -5.08 13.48
CA GLN A 119 0.91 -6.01 14.54
C GLN A 119 -0.04 -5.96 15.72
N THR A 120 -0.48 -4.77 16.09
CA THR A 120 -1.25 -4.54 17.30
C THR A 120 -2.74 -4.37 17.08
N GLY A 121 -3.15 -4.04 15.85
CA GLY A 121 -4.53 -3.67 15.50
C GLY A 121 -4.95 -2.31 16.06
N VAL A 122 -4.01 -1.52 16.60
CA VAL A 122 -4.29 -0.18 17.09
C VAL A 122 -4.71 0.71 15.94
N LEU A 123 -5.84 1.39 16.10
CA LEU A 123 -6.32 2.40 15.16
C LEU A 123 -5.45 3.65 15.28
N LEU A 124 -4.69 3.93 14.23
CA LEU A 124 -3.75 5.06 14.16
C LEU A 124 -4.44 6.33 13.65
N THR A 125 -5.32 6.17 12.68
CA THR A 125 -6.07 7.28 12.05
C THR A 125 -7.50 6.85 11.81
N ASP A 126 -8.46 7.74 12.11
CA ASP A 126 -9.89 7.59 11.79
C ASP A 126 -10.40 8.94 11.29
N THR A 127 -10.60 9.05 9.98
CA THR A 127 -11.04 10.28 9.31
C THR A 127 -12.24 9.98 8.41
N THR A 128 -12.92 11.03 7.99
CA THR A 128 -14.01 10.93 7.02
C THR A 128 -13.74 11.95 5.90
N ILE A 129 -13.84 11.49 4.67
CA ILE A 129 -13.81 12.34 3.47
C ILE A 129 -15.18 12.27 2.80
N ASP A 130 -15.53 13.29 2.02
CA ASP A 130 -16.78 13.25 1.27
C ASP A 130 -16.72 12.12 0.24
N PRO A 131 -17.70 11.18 0.25
CA PRO A 131 -17.73 10.11 -0.72
C PRO A 131 -17.84 10.66 -2.13
N VAL A 132 -16.99 10.21 -3.03
CA VAL A 132 -17.02 10.63 -4.43
C VAL A 132 -17.85 9.63 -5.24
N GLU A 133 -18.87 10.12 -5.94
CA GLU A 133 -19.71 9.31 -6.79
C GLU A 133 -18.96 8.90 -8.07
N ASN A 134 -19.10 7.63 -8.48
CA ASN A 134 -18.60 7.09 -9.76
C ASN A 134 -17.08 6.94 -9.89
N GLN A 135 -16.36 6.62 -8.83
CA GLN A 135 -14.93 6.36 -8.89
C GLN A 135 -14.64 5.01 -9.56
N VAL A 136 -13.75 5.02 -10.51
CA VAL A 136 -13.42 3.83 -11.31
C VAL A 136 -12.09 3.20 -10.91
N ARG A 137 -11.14 3.98 -10.40
CA ARG A 137 -9.84 3.49 -9.91
C ARG A 137 -9.34 4.37 -8.79
N THR A 138 -9.36 3.83 -7.60
CA THR A 138 -8.84 4.51 -6.43
C THR A 138 -8.02 3.52 -5.61
N HIS A 139 -6.83 3.94 -5.24
CA HIS A 139 -6.00 3.19 -4.33
C HIS A 139 -5.72 4.03 -3.11
N ILE A 140 -6.06 3.49 -1.94
CA ILE A 140 -5.61 4.04 -0.69
C ILE A 140 -4.22 3.50 -0.38
N TYR A 141 -3.30 4.40 -0.05
CA TYR A 141 -1.93 4.07 0.31
C TYR A 141 -1.73 4.39 1.78
N PRO A 142 -1.47 3.38 2.63
CA PRO A 142 -1.00 3.65 3.98
C PRO A 142 0.41 4.22 3.91
N GLU A 143 0.66 5.28 4.67
CA GLU A 143 1.96 5.94 4.75
C GLU A 143 2.30 6.23 6.21
N GLY A 144 2.98 5.30 6.86
CA GLY A 144 3.23 5.37 8.29
C GLY A 144 1.92 5.47 9.08
N ASN A 145 1.76 6.51 9.92
CA ASN A 145 0.50 6.75 10.66
C ASN A 145 -0.56 7.51 9.85
N GLY A 146 -0.25 7.90 8.62
CA GLY A 146 -1.13 8.63 7.73
C GLY A 146 -1.62 7.79 6.56
N TRP A 147 -2.25 8.46 5.60
CA TRP A 147 -2.71 7.84 4.37
C TRP A 147 -2.74 8.87 3.23
N ALA A 148 -2.64 8.36 2.01
CA ALA A 148 -2.88 9.12 0.80
C ALA A 148 -3.84 8.37 -0.11
N TRP A 149 -4.64 9.11 -0.87
CA TRP A 149 -5.57 8.56 -1.81
C TRP A 149 -5.66 9.45 -3.05
N VAL A 150 -5.51 8.83 -4.23
CA VAL A 150 -5.53 9.51 -5.51
C VAL A 150 -6.82 9.14 -6.24
N GLU A 151 -7.70 10.11 -6.42
CA GLU A 151 -8.85 9.96 -7.31
C GLU A 151 -8.39 10.05 -8.77
N GLN A 152 -8.88 9.15 -9.60
CA GLN A 152 -8.55 9.13 -11.03
C GLN A 152 -9.82 9.14 -11.88
N ASP A 153 -9.75 9.84 -12.99
CA ASP A 153 -10.81 9.79 -14.01
C ASP A 153 -10.77 8.44 -14.75
N ASP A 154 -11.92 8.00 -15.26
CA ASP A 154 -12.08 6.78 -16.07
C ASP A 154 -11.58 6.96 -17.51
N ASN A 155 -10.84 8.02 -17.77
CA ASN A 155 -10.22 8.22 -19.08
C ASN A 155 -8.94 7.38 -19.21
N ASP A 156 -8.52 7.13 -20.46
CA ASP A 156 -7.33 6.33 -20.76
C ASP A 156 -6.00 6.98 -20.29
N ASN A 157 -6.04 8.20 -19.77
CA ASN A 157 -4.85 8.95 -19.37
C ASN A 157 -4.50 8.79 -17.89
N TYR A 158 -5.40 8.23 -17.07
CA TYR A 158 -5.22 8.10 -15.61
C TYR A 158 -4.94 9.42 -14.89
N ASP A 159 -5.45 10.54 -15.44
CA ASP A 159 -5.29 11.85 -14.81
C ASP A 159 -5.98 11.84 -13.45
N ALA A 160 -5.27 12.31 -12.42
CA ALA A 160 -5.90 12.48 -11.12
C ALA A 160 -6.88 13.66 -11.16
N THR A 161 -7.98 13.48 -10.45
CA THR A 161 -9.01 14.50 -10.25
C THR A 161 -8.91 15.16 -8.88
N ALA A 162 -8.38 14.42 -7.89
CA ALA A 162 -8.00 14.94 -6.58
C ALA A 162 -6.92 14.05 -5.93
N ILE A 163 -6.17 14.62 -5.01
CA ILE A 163 -5.24 13.89 -4.16
C ILE A 163 -5.59 14.23 -2.71
N HIS A 164 -6.00 13.22 -1.97
CA HIS A 164 -6.29 13.35 -0.56
C HIS A 164 -5.10 12.88 0.25
N ILE A 165 -4.74 13.64 1.28
CA ILE A 165 -3.61 13.37 2.15
C ILE A 165 -4.05 13.56 3.59
N CYS A 166 -3.71 12.61 4.44
CA CYS A 166 -3.83 12.78 5.88
C CYS A 166 -2.50 12.36 6.51
N GLY A 167 -1.78 13.32 7.06
CA GLY A 167 -0.51 13.07 7.74
C GLY A 167 -0.70 12.45 9.13
N PRO A 168 0.42 12.18 9.83
CA PRO A 168 0.39 11.63 11.20
C PRO A 168 -0.32 12.51 12.23
N ASP A 169 -0.47 13.81 11.94
CA ASP A 169 -1.21 14.77 12.76
C ASP A 169 -2.74 14.63 12.64
N GLY A 170 -3.23 13.74 11.77
CA GLY A 170 -4.65 13.53 11.49
C GLY A 170 -5.31 14.64 10.69
N ILE A 171 -4.55 15.60 10.16
CA ILE A 171 -5.10 16.69 9.35
C ILE A 171 -5.27 16.23 7.90
N HIS A 172 -6.52 16.24 7.45
CA HIS A 172 -6.86 15.93 6.06
C HIS A 172 -6.71 17.17 5.17
N LYS A 173 -5.98 17.02 4.07
CA LYS A 173 -5.83 18.01 3.00
C LYS A 173 -6.28 17.41 1.67
N THR A 174 -6.75 18.25 0.77
CA THR A 174 -7.02 17.88 -0.63
C THR A 174 -6.20 18.80 -1.54
N LEU A 175 -5.35 18.19 -2.39
CA LEU A 175 -4.61 18.91 -3.41
C LEU A 175 -5.41 18.95 -4.71
N ASP A 176 -5.40 20.10 -5.39
CA ASP A 176 -5.88 20.23 -6.75
C ASP A 176 -4.79 19.74 -7.73
N PRO A 177 -5.00 18.62 -8.43
CA PRO A 177 -3.99 18.08 -9.33
C PRO A 177 -3.90 18.81 -10.68
N ALA A 178 -4.76 19.77 -10.98
CA ALA A 178 -4.80 20.42 -12.29
C ALA A 178 -3.43 20.96 -12.71
N LYS A 179 -2.71 21.61 -11.78
CA LYS A 179 -1.34 22.12 -12.02
C LYS A 179 -0.31 20.99 -12.17
N LEU A 180 -0.49 19.87 -11.47
CA LEU A 180 0.43 18.75 -11.50
C LEU A 180 0.24 17.91 -12.77
N ASN A 181 -1.00 17.72 -13.25
CA ASN A 181 -1.34 16.98 -14.46
C ASN A 181 -0.75 17.62 -15.74
N GLU A 182 -0.45 18.92 -15.72
CA GLU A 182 0.25 19.59 -16.84
C GLU A 182 1.72 19.14 -16.96
N THR A 183 2.32 18.66 -15.89
CA THR A 183 3.75 18.30 -15.81
C THR A 183 3.95 16.80 -15.77
N TYR A 184 3.15 16.09 -14.99
CA TYR A 184 3.35 14.67 -14.67
C TYR A 184 2.31 13.79 -15.35
N ASN A 185 2.76 12.64 -15.87
CA ASN A 185 1.89 11.62 -16.44
C ASN A 185 1.18 10.79 -15.38
N TYR A 186 1.83 10.60 -14.24
CA TYR A 186 1.21 10.01 -13.05
C TYR A 186 2.02 10.34 -11.80
N TYR A 187 1.44 10.16 -10.63
CA TYR A 187 2.10 10.31 -9.33
C TYR A 187 1.58 9.28 -8.33
N SER A 188 2.43 8.99 -7.32
CA SER A 188 2.12 8.04 -6.26
C SER A 188 2.84 8.47 -4.97
N PRO A 189 2.30 8.10 -3.81
CA PRO A 189 3.01 8.28 -2.55
C PRO A 189 4.40 7.64 -2.59
N LEU A 190 5.36 8.27 -1.93
CA LEU A 190 6.75 7.84 -1.86
C LEU A 190 7.14 7.41 -0.45
N LEU A 191 6.91 8.29 0.52
CA LEU A 191 7.20 8.06 1.94
C LEU A 191 6.48 9.11 2.80
N SER A 192 6.42 8.86 4.11
CA SER A 192 5.94 9.82 5.10
C SER A 192 7.04 10.18 6.11
N THR A 193 6.96 11.40 6.64
CA THR A 193 7.79 11.90 7.74
C THR A 193 6.89 12.60 8.76
N GLU A 194 7.47 13.10 9.85
CA GLU A 194 6.75 13.96 10.80
C GLU A 194 6.19 15.23 10.12
N ASP A 195 6.85 15.70 9.03
CA ASP A 195 6.46 16.89 8.30
C ASP A 195 5.33 16.65 7.28
N GLY A 196 5.04 15.39 6.94
CA GLY A 196 3.97 15.04 6.02
C GLY A 196 4.28 13.89 5.06
N ILE A 197 3.40 13.72 4.07
CA ILE A 197 3.53 12.71 3.04
C ILE A 197 4.16 13.31 1.79
N TYR A 198 5.13 12.61 1.22
CA TYR A 198 5.82 12.96 -0.01
C TYR A 198 5.39 12.03 -1.14
N PHE A 199 5.32 12.60 -2.34
CA PHE A 199 4.93 11.90 -3.56
C PHE A 199 6.08 11.89 -4.55
N TYR A 200 6.03 11.00 -5.52
CA TYR A 200 6.79 11.21 -6.74
C TYR A 200 5.85 11.45 -7.92
N GLY A 201 6.24 12.38 -8.78
CA GLY A 201 5.62 12.63 -10.07
C GLY A 201 6.50 12.11 -11.19
N CYS A 202 5.91 11.36 -12.14
CA CYS A 202 6.60 10.78 -13.27
C CYS A 202 6.29 11.58 -14.55
N TYR A 203 7.31 11.95 -15.31
CA TYR A 203 7.18 12.72 -16.55
C TYR A 203 8.15 12.27 -17.65
N ASN A 204 7.82 12.61 -18.89
CA ASN A 204 8.69 12.35 -20.03
C ASN A 204 9.81 13.38 -20.11
N GLY A 205 11.03 12.94 -19.83
CA GLY A 205 12.23 13.74 -19.97
C GLY A 205 12.79 13.76 -21.41
N PRO A 206 13.92 14.47 -21.62
CA PRO A 206 14.59 14.50 -22.89
C PRO A 206 14.98 13.11 -23.40
N GLY A 207 14.70 12.81 -24.66
CA GLY A 207 15.03 11.52 -25.29
C GLY A 207 14.06 10.40 -24.96
N SER A 208 12.83 10.70 -24.53
CA SER A 208 11.79 9.73 -24.16
C SER A 208 12.14 8.84 -22.96
N SER A 209 13.02 9.34 -22.08
CA SER A 209 13.31 8.68 -20.81
C SER A 209 12.32 9.13 -19.74
N TRP A 210 11.79 8.20 -18.96
CA TRP A 210 11.01 8.54 -17.79
C TRP A 210 11.92 9.20 -16.74
N LEU A 211 11.45 10.30 -16.17
CA LEU A 211 12.08 10.99 -15.05
C LEU A 211 11.05 11.18 -13.94
N TYR A 212 11.56 11.36 -12.73
CA TYR A 212 10.77 11.48 -11.52
C TYR A 212 11.21 12.70 -10.72
N ASP A 213 10.24 13.43 -10.20
CA ASP A 213 10.44 14.47 -9.20
C ASP A 213 9.77 14.04 -7.90
N VAL A 214 10.37 14.39 -6.76
CA VAL A 214 9.76 14.22 -5.44
C VAL A 214 9.05 15.51 -5.07
N LEU A 215 7.81 15.39 -4.64
CA LEU A 215 6.90 16.47 -4.29
C LEU A 215 6.55 16.37 -2.81
N ASP A 216 6.42 17.50 -2.14
CA ASP A 216 5.86 17.56 -0.78
C ASP A 216 4.31 17.53 -0.78
N SER A 217 3.72 17.60 0.42
CA SER A 217 2.27 17.57 0.61
C SER A 217 1.54 18.84 0.14
N ASP A 218 2.25 19.86 -0.32
CA ASP A 218 1.69 21.05 -0.97
C ASP A 218 1.86 21.01 -2.51
N GLY A 219 2.49 19.95 -3.03
CA GLY A 219 2.74 19.73 -4.44
C GLY A 219 3.96 20.48 -4.95
N ASP A 220 4.80 21.01 -4.07
CA ASP A 220 6.04 21.68 -4.44
C ASP A 220 7.18 20.66 -4.61
N VAL A 221 8.02 20.89 -5.65
CA VAL A 221 9.13 19.99 -5.97
C VAL A 221 10.27 20.16 -4.95
N VAL A 222 10.60 19.08 -4.24
CA VAL A 222 11.72 19.05 -3.28
C VAL A 222 12.98 18.41 -3.87
N VAL A 223 12.84 17.37 -4.69
CA VAL A 223 13.96 16.75 -5.42
C VAL A 223 13.54 16.51 -6.87
N SER A 224 14.41 16.81 -7.84
CA SER A 224 14.06 16.71 -9.26
C SER A 224 15.04 15.91 -10.10
N GLY A 225 14.53 15.39 -11.23
CA GLY A 225 15.33 14.80 -12.30
C GLY A 225 15.92 13.45 -11.93
N LEU A 226 15.21 12.63 -11.15
CA LEU A 226 15.59 11.28 -10.82
C LEU A 226 15.26 10.34 -12.00
N ARG A 227 16.07 9.31 -12.22
CA ARG A 227 15.77 8.24 -13.16
C ARG A 227 14.91 7.14 -12.53
N THR A 228 14.99 7.01 -11.21
CA THR A 228 14.18 6.11 -10.39
C THR A 228 14.13 6.68 -8.98
N CYS A 229 13.01 6.51 -8.31
CA CYS A 229 12.87 6.70 -6.87
C CYS A 229 11.93 5.62 -6.31
N ALA A 230 12.22 5.16 -5.09
CA ALA A 230 11.42 4.18 -4.38
C ALA A 230 11.48 4.47 -2.88
N GLY A 231 10.39 4.93 -2.32
CA GLY A 231 10.23 5.12 -0.87
C GLY A 231 9.83 3.84 -0.16
N TYR A 232 9.11 3.00 -0.83
CA TYR A 232 8.54 1.77 -0.29
C TYR A 232 9.57 0.83 0.38
N TYR A 233 10.81 0.83 -0.14
CA TYR A 233 11.89 0.03 0.44
C TYR A 233 12.69 0.75 1.54
N ALA A 234 12.60 2.07 1.60
CA ALA A 234 13.33 2.85 2.62
C ALA A 234 12.74 2.65 4.02
N ASN A 235 11.41 2.55 4.11
CA ASN A 235 10.72 2.33 5.39
C ASN A 235 10.92 0.90 5.93
N SER A 236 11.26 -0.06 5.07
CA SER A 236 11.52 -1.46 5.45
C SER A 236 12.99 -1.74 5.81
N VAL A 237 13.91 -0.83 5.53
CA VAL A 237 15.32 -0.99 5.87
C VAL A 237 15.59 -0.44 7.28
N ASN A 238 15.65 -1.33 8.25
CA ASN A 238 15.98 -0.98 9.64
C ASN A 238 17.27 -0.15 9.73
N GLY A 239 17.17 1.05 10.30
CA GLY A 239 18.30 1.92 10.59
C GLY A 239 18.56 3.05 9.60
N LEU A 240 17.75 3.21 8.57
CA LEU A 240 17.78 4.43 7.76
C LEU A 240 17.15 5.60 8.52
N PRO A 241 17.69 6.82 8.38
CA PRO A 241 17.03 8.01 8.88
C PRO A 241 15.67 8.22 8.20
N GLU A 242 14.76 8.88 8.91
CA GLU A 242 13.50 9.33 8.35
C GLU A 242 13.72 10.26 7.14
N GLY A 243 12.85 10.20 6.15
CA GLY A 243 12.94 11.02 4.94
C GLY A 243 14.01 10.58 3.95
N VAL A 244 14.53 9.35 4.08
CA VAL A 244 15.50 8.78 3.14
C VAL A 244 14.82 7.80 2.20
N PHE A 245 15.14 7.86 0.92
CA PHE A 245 14.59 6.99 -0.11
C PHE A 245 15.66 6.49 -1.09
N ALA A 246 15.39 5.37 -1.74
CA ALA A 246 16.27 4.86 -2.79
C ALA A 246 16.09 5.69 -4.06
N ALA A 247 17.20 6.08 -4.70
CA ALA A 247 17.17 6.90 -5.89
C ALA A 247 18.28 6.55 -6.90
N VAL A 248 18.00 6.88 -8.16
CA VAL A 248 18.99 6.93 -9.24
C VAL A 248 18.97 8.33 -9.85
N LYS A 249 20.10 9.02 -9.85
CA LYS A 249 20.27 10.34 -10.46
C LYS A 249 21.56 10.41 -11.27
N GLY A 250 21.43 10.68 -12.57
CA GLY A 250 22.57 10.65 -13.48
C GLY A 250 23.18 9.25 -13.57
N PHE A 251 24.40 9.07 -13.08
CA PHE A 251 25.13 7.81 -13.03
C PHE A 251 25.37 7.31 -11.61
N GLU A 252 24.62 7.81 -10.64
CA GLU A 252 24.72 7.44 -9.24
C GLU A 252 23.41 6.74 -8.80
N SER A 253 23.55 5.72 -7.96
CA SER A 253 22.46 4.97 -7.35
C SER A 253 22.74 4.80 -5.87
N GLY A 254 21.74 4.95 -5.02
CA GLY A 254 21.92 4.80 -3.58
C GLY A 254 20.77 5.38 -2.77
N TRP A 255 21.10 5.86 -1.58
CA TRP A 255 20.16 6.45 -0.64
C TRP A 255 20.30 7.97 -0.63
N MET A 256 19.19 8.64 -0.83
CA MET A 256 19.08 10.10 -0.92
C MET A 256 18.10 10.62 0.13
N ASP A 257 18.36 11.80 0.69
CA ASP A 257 17.43 12.49 1.56
C ASP A 257 16.50 13.45 0.77
N LEU A 258 15.50 13.99 1.45
CA LEU A 258 14.54 14.93 0.86
C LEU A 258 15.14 16.29 0.49
N THR A 259 16.41 16.58 0.82
CA THR A 259 17.15 17.76 0.33
C THR A 259 17.86 17.47 -0.99
N GLY A 260 17.81 16.22 -1.46
CA GLY A 260 18.51 15.76 -2.66
C GLY A 260 20.00 15.45 -2.44
N GLN A 261 20.42 15.30 -1.18
CA GLN A 261 21.78 14.90 -0.84
C GLN A 261 21.88 13.38 -0.73
N TRP A 262 22.97 12.83 -1.26
CA TRP A 262 23.28 11.42 -1.10
C TRP A 262 23.78 11.14 0.32
N LEU A 263 23.15 10.20 1.02
CA LEU A 263 23.68 9.58 2.22
C LEU A 263 24.73 8.53 1.87
N TYR A 264 24.44 7.79 0.80
CA TYR A 264 25.31 6.80 0.20
C TYR A 264 24.99 6.70 -1.29
N ALA A 265 26.02 6.68 -2.14
CA ALA A 265 25.85 6.45 -3.57
C ALA A 265 27.00 5.64 -4.14
N GLU A 266 26.69 4.81 -5.11
CA GLU A 266 27.63 4.09 -5.96
C GLU A 266 27.48 4.58 -7.40
N SER A 267 28.61 4.71 -8.12
CA SER A 267 28.59 5.03 -9.52
C SER A 267 28.13 3.83 -10.34
N ILE A 268 27.05 4.00 -11.06
CA ILE A 268 26.58 3.02 -12.03
C ILE A 268 27.38 3.22 -13.30
N PHE A 269 28.41 2.43 -13.55
CA PHE A 269 29.05 2.40 -14.86
C PHE A 269 28.03 1.83 -15.83
N ALA A 270 27.64 2.61 -16.84
CA ALA A 270 26.78 2.16 -17.92
C ALA A 270 27.45 1.00 -18.67
N SER A 271 27.25 -0.22 -18.20
CA SER A 271 27.30 -1.37 -19.08
C SER A 271 26.02 -1.32 -19.90
N SER A 272 26.23 -0.98 -21.19
CA SER A 272 25.29 -1.09 -22.29
C SER A 272 23.96 -1.76 -21.98
N ASN A 273 22.88 -0.98 -22.16
CA ASN A 273 21.53 -1.42 -22.52
C ASN A 273 20.99 -2.70 -21.86
N ASP A 274 19.91 -2.57 -21.14
CA ASP A 274 18.86 -3.55 -20.85
C ASP A 274 18.76 -4.22 -19.48
N GLU A 275 19.55 -3.94 -18.46
CA GLU A 275 19.43 -4.69 -17.20
C GLU A 275 19.30 -3.83 -15.94
N MET A 276 18.50 -2.75 -15.96
CA MET A 276 18.19 -2.01 -14.72
C MET A 276 16.82 -2.34 -14.11
N ASP A 277 16.13 -3.36 -14.56
CA ASP A 277 14.82 -3.71 -14.03
C ASP A 277 14.84 -4.58 -12.76
N ASN A 278 16.00 -5.00 -12.25
CA ASN A 278 16.04 -5.95 -11.13
C ASN A 278 17.24 -5.77 -10.18
N GLY A 279 17.70 -4.59 -9.90
CA GLY A 279 19.00 -4.37 -9.26
C GLY A 279 19.04 -3.67 -7.90
N PHE A 280 17.98 -3.69 -7.11
CA PHE A 280 18.10 -3.38 -5.68
C PHE A 280 18.00 -4.67 -4.86
N PHE A 281 19.09 -5.01 -4.19
CA PHE A 281 19.18 -6.10 -3.22
C PHE A 281 18.79 -5.62 -1.85
#